data_d6d50fef9f0971f82d0e71a33dbea6de
#
_entry.id   d6d50fef9f0971f82d0e71a33dbea6de
#
_cell.length_a   1.000
_cell.length_b   1.000
_cell.length_c   1.000
_cell.angle_alpha   90.00
_cell.angle_beta   90.00
_cell.angle_gamma   90.00
#
_symmetry.space_group_name_H-M   'P 1'
#
loop_
_entity.id
_entity.type
_entity.pdbx_description
1 polymer ?
#
loop_
_entity_poly.entity_id
_entity_poly.type
_entity_poly.pdbx_seq_one_letter_code
_entity_poly.pdbx_strand_id
1 'polypeptide(L)'
;TAHEWGKTVTAHVYSVDHMQKLIKFGIDGMEHCSLMDEETAQMIIDNDVYVVPTFCPYEEAVHYDPVMIQTKQEEYRIKLEYYKDALQAGREVIKNCKCKLGYGTDMVATHQNYESGYEFKAWMESGMGTFRTLHAATKVNSEILQLEDKIGTLEPGKYADIAAWKRDLMTDPYALLDCAFVMKEGVIYPTEKCEELTD
;
A
#
# COMPACT_ATOMS: atom_id res chain seq x y z
N THR A 1 -20.47 10.06 -14.10
CA THR A 1 -20.66 11.40 -13.43
C THR A 1 -19.36 11.98 -12.91
N ALA A 2 -18.47 11.22 -12.22
CA ALA A 2 -17.18 11.78 -11.73
C ALA A 2 -16.27 12.24 -12.88
N HIS A 3 -16.12 11.45 -13.93
CA HIS A 3 -15.33 11.80 -15.12
C HIS A 3 -15.85 13.04 -15.85
N GLU A 4 -17.16 13.27 -15.84
CA GLU A 4 -17.74 14.52 -16.39
C GLU A 4 -17.26 15.77 -15.64
N TRP A 5 -16.81 15.60 -14.40
CA TRP A 5 -16.22 16.64 -13.56
C TRP A 5 -14.69 16.61 -13.54
N GLY A 6 -14.07 15.82 -14.40
CA GLY A 6 -12.61 15.64 -14.44
C GLY A 6 -12.05 15.02 -13.17
N LYS A 7 -12.83 14.13 -12.51
CA LYS A 7 -12.41 13.44 -11.27
C LYS A 7 -12.19 11.96 -11.54
N THR A 8 -11.13 11.40 -10.96
CA THR A 8 -10.89 9.97 -10.92
C THR A 8 -11.81 9.28 -9.91
N VAL A 9 -12.05 8.00 -10.14
CA VAL A 9 -12.87 7.14 -9.27
C VAL A 9 -12.05 5.94 -8.84
N THR A 10 -11.96 5.70 -7.53
CA THR A 10 -11.43 4.48 -6.97
C THR A 10 -12.47 3.76 -6.14
N ALA A 11 -12.36 2.45 -5.99
CA ALA A 11 -13.31 1.63 -5.26
C ALA A 11 -12.63 0.57 -4.40
N HIS A 12 -13.17 0.35 -3.19
CA HIS A 12 -12.86 -0.84 -2.40
C HIS A 12 -13.38 -2.08 -3.10
N VAL A 13 -12.52 -3.06 -3.36
CA VAL A 13 -12.91 -4.30 -4.03
C VAL A 13 -11.98 -5.45 -3.61
N TYR A 14 -12.54 -6.65 -3.47
CA TYR A 14 -11.82 -7.83 -3.00
C TYR A 14 -11.86 -8.99 -3.99
N SER A 15 -13.01 -9.24 -4.62
CA SER A 15 -13.25 -10.43 -5.44
C SER A 15 -13.06 -10.16 -6.94
N VAL A 16 -12.63 -11.19 -7.67
CA VAL A 16 -12.41 -11.18 -9.12
C VAL A 16 -13.61 -10.63 -9.89
N ASP A 17 -14.82 -11.17 -9.63
CA ASP A 17 -16.04 -10.77 -10.35
C ASP A 17 -16.33 -9.27 -10.24
N HIS A 18 -16.07 -8.68 -9.06
CA HIS A 18 -16.30 -7.25 -8.84
C HIS A 18 -15.20 -6.40 -9.48
N MET A 19 -13.93 -6.83 -9.39
CA MET A 19 -12.82 -6.15 -10.07
C MET A 19 -13.06 -6.07 -11.58
N GLN A 20 -13.39 -7.20 -12.22
CA GLN A 20 -13.66 -7.25 -13.65
C GLN A 20 -14.87 -6.41 -14.07
N LYS A 21 -15.91 -6.33 -13.24
CA LYS A 21 -17.06 -5.44 -13.48
C LYS A 21 -16.65 -3.96 -13.40
N LEU A 22 -15.88 -3.57 -12.39
CA LEU A 22 -15.41 -2.20 -12.24
C LEU A 22 -14.53 -1.76 -13.41
N ILE A 23 -13.61 -2.63 -13.87
CA ILE A 23 -12.79 -2.38 -15.05
C ILE A 23 -13.67 -2.12 -16.29
N LYS A 24 -14.69 -2.97 -16.53
CA LYS A 24 -15.64 -2.80 -17.65
C LYS A 24 -16.44 -1.51 -17.57
N PHE A 25 -16.64 -0.96 -16.36
CA PHE A 25 -17.32 0.32 -16.15
C PHE A 25 -16.39 1.52 -16.22
N GLY A 26 -15.09 1.33 -16.46
CA GLY A 26 -14.12 2.40 -16.62
C GLY A 26 -13.68 3.02 -15.30
N ILE A 27 -13.46 2.19 -14.28
CA ILE A 27 -12.85 2.61 -13.02
C ILE A 27 -11.40 3.05 -13.26
N ASP A 28 -10.91 4.07 -12.54
CA ASP A 28 -9.52 4.53 -12.65
C ASP A 28 -8.60 3.76 -11.69
N GLY A 29 -9.11 3.34 -10.54
CA GLY A 29 -8.34 2.63 -9.54
C GLY A 29 -9.14 1.73 -8.62
N MET A 30 -8.45 0.83 -7.96
CA MET A 30 -9.04 -0.11 -7.01
C MET A 30 -8.17 -0.26 -5.78
N GLU A 31 -8.83 -0.31 -4.61
CA GLU A 31 -8.19 -0.56 -3.32
C GLU A 31 -8.28 -2.05 -2.97
N HIS A 32 -7.29 -2.57 -2.29
CA HIS A 32 -7.13 -3.95 -1.84
C HIS A 32 -6.88 -4.97 -2.95
N CYS A 33 -7.86 -5.28 -3.77
CA CYS A 33 -7.77 -6.31 -4.81
C CYS A 33 -7.27 -7.67 -4.28
N SER A 34 -7.58 -7.99 -3.02
CA SER A 34 -6.91 -9.03 -2.22
C SER A 34 -7.05 -10.45 -2.79
N LEU A 35 -8.06 -10.71 -3.60
CA LEU A 35 -8.31 -12.01 -4.23
C LEU A 35 -8.05 -12.00 -5.75
N MET A 36 -7.17 -11.12 -6.21
CA MET A 36 -6.87 -10.95 -7.64
C MET A 36 -6.26 -12.21 -8.24
N ASP A 37 -6.72 -12.56 -9.43
CA ASP A 37 -6.14 -13.60 -10.29
C ASP A 37 -5.33 -12.99 -11.45
N GLU A 38 -4.60 -13.84 -12.18
CA GLU A 38 -3.74 -13.42 -13.29
C GLU A 38 -4.54 -12.80 -14.46
N GLU A 39 -5.74 -13.31 -14.74
CA GLU A 39 -6.61 -12.77 -15.79
C GLU A 39 -7.04 -11.35 -15.45
N THR A 40 -7.47 -11.12 -14.21
CA THR A 40 -7.85 -9.79 -13.73
C THR A 40 -6.66 -8.84 -13.69
N ALA A 41 -5.48 -9.32 -13.30
CA ALA A 41 -4.24 -8.53 -13.36
C ALA A 41 -3.93 -8.07 -14.79
N GLN A 42 -4.13 -8.94 -15.79
CA GLN A 42 -3.95 -8.55 -17.19
C GLN A 42 -5.00 -7.52 -17.64
N MET A 43 -6.27 -7.69 -17.24
CA MET A 43 -7.31 -6.70 -17.53
C MET A 43 -7.01 -5.33 -16.91
N ILE A 44 -6.46 -5.28 -15.70
CA ILE A 44 -6.00 -4.07 -15.02
C ILE A 44 -4.93 -3.35 -15.86
N ILE A 45 -3.94 -4.09 -16.35
CA ILE A 45 -2.86 -3.56 -17.21
C ILE A 45 -3.42 -3.01 -18.53
N ASP A 46 -4.28 -3.78 -19.20
CA ASP A 46 -4.83 -3.44 -20.52
C ASP A 46 -5.73 -2.20 -20.50
N ASN A 47 -6.29 -1.87 -19.32
CA ASN A 47 -7.18 -0.72 -19.12
C ASN A 47 -6.54 0.42 -18.32
N ASP A 48 -5.22 0.37 -18.05
CA ASP A 48 -4.47 1.38 -17.29
C ASP A 48 -5.07 1.71 -15.91
N VAL A 49 -5.64 0.71 -15.26
CA VAL A 49 -6.20 0.84 -13.89
C VAL A 49 -5.08 0.70 -12.87
N TYR A 50 -5.06 1.58 -11.86
CA TYR A 50 -4.12 1.41 -10.74
C TYR A 50 -4.70 0.56 -9.61
N VAL A 51 -3.81 -0.01 -8.80
CA VAL A 51 -4.17 -0.81 -7.60
C VAL A 51 -3.40 -0.31 -6.40
N VAL A 52 -4.08 -0.12 -5.28
CA VAL A 52 -3.46 0.13 -3.96
C VAL A 52 -3.75 -1.07 -3.06
N PRO A 53 -2.80 -2.01 -2.89
CA PRO A 53 -3.11 -3.33 -2.33
C PRO A 53 -3.37 -3.36 -0.83
N THR A 54 -2.87 -2.40 -0.05
CA THR A 54 -3.09 -2.31 1.40
C THR A 54 -2.89 -3.66 2.12
N PHE A 55 -1.67 -4.17 2.15
CA PHE A 55 -1.38 -5.51 2.68
C PHE A 55 -1.57 -5.62 4.20
N CYS A 56 -1.31 -4.53 4.93
CA CYS A 56 -1.33 -4.50 6.38
C CYS A 56 -2.60 -5.09 7.03
N PRO A 57 -3.83 -4.80 6.59
CA PRO A 57 -5.04 -5.36 7.19
C PRO A 57 -5.17 -6.89 7.07
N TYR A 58 -4.42 -7.51 6.17
CA TYR A 58 -4.53 -8.94 5.86
C TYR A 58 -3.36 -9.78 6.37
N GLU A 59 -2.39 -9.17 7.08
CA GLU A 59 -1.18 -9.85 7.54
C GLU A 59 -1.48 -11.07 8.40
N GLU A 60 -2.45 -10.99 9.33
CA GLU A 60 -2.82 -12.13 10.18
C GLU A 60 -3.37 -13.33 9.38
N ALA A 61 -4.01 -13.09 8.24
CA ALA A 61 -4.51 -14.16 7.38
C ALA A 61 -3.43 -14.74 6.47
N VAL A 62 -2.57 -13.91 5.96
CA VAL A 62 -1.47 -14.32 5.05
C VAL A 62 -0.38 -15.08 5.81
N HIS A 63 -0.03 -14.63 7.01
CA HIS A 63 0.93 -15.28 7.90
C HIS A 63 0.21 -16.11 8.98
N TYR A 64 -0.79 -16.87 8.57
CA TYR A 64 -1.64 -17.65 9.46
C TYR A 64 -0.82 -18.52 10.43
N ASP A 65 -0.83 -18.16 11.72
CA ASP A 65 -0.25 -18.96 12.80
C ASP A 65 -1.36 -19.65 13.60
N PRO A 66 -1.47 -21.00 13.51
CA PRO A 66 -2.51 -21.75 14.22
C PRO A 66 -2.53 -21.53 15.73
N VAL A 67 -1.38 -21.26 16.35
CA VAL A 67 -1.28 -21.04 17.79
C VAL A 67 -1.81 -19.67 18.17
N MET A 68 -1.37 -18.63 17.48
CA MET A 68 -1.82 -17.26 17.73
C MET A 68 -3.30 -17.07 17.39
N ILE A 69 -3.76 -17.69 16.32
CA ILE A 69 -5.16 -17.61 15.89
C ILE A 69 -6.12 -18.24 16.88
N GLN A 70 -5.70 -19.26 17.66
CA GLN A 70 -6.54 -19.86 18.70
C GLN A 70 -6.93 -18.86 19.80
N THR A 71 -6.21 -17.78 19.97
CA THR A 71 -6.55 -16.71 20.93
C THR A 71 -7.67 -15.78 20.44
N LYS A 72 -8.02 -15.84 19.17
CA LYS A 72 -9.04 -14.99 18.53
C LYS A 72 -10.44 -15.57 18.73
N GLN A 73 -11.46 -14.72 18.54
CA GLN A 73 -12.85 -15.17 18.55
C GLN A 73 -13.11 -16.20 17.44
N GLU A 74 -14.00 -17.16 17.70
CA GLU A 74 -14.25 -18.29 16.81
C GLU A 74 -14.64 -17.87 15.39
N GLU A 75 -15.57 -16.92 15.25
CA GLU A 75 -16.02 -16.41 13.95
C GLU A 75 -14.86 -15.81 13.14
N TYR A 76 -13.95 -15.10 13.81
CA TYR A 76 -12.78 -14.51 13.17
C TYR A 76 -11.78 -15.58 12.71
N ARG A 77 -11.58 -16.63 13.53
CA ARG A 77 -10.72 -17.78 13.16
C ARG A 77 -11.24 -18.49 11.92
N ILE A 78 -12.54 -18.78 11.88
CA ILE A 78 -13.19 -19.42 10.70
C ILE A 78 -12.99 -18.57 9.46
N LYS A 79 -13.16 -17.26 9.56
CA LYS A 79 -12.95 -16.33 8.45
C LYS A 79 -11.50 -16.34 7.97
N LEU A 80 -10.53 -16.27 8.86
CA LEU A 80 -9.10 -16.31 8.50
C LEU A 80 -8.74 -17.64 7.84
N GLU A 81 -9.19 -18.76 8.40
CA GLU A 81 -8.95 -20.09 7.83
C GLU A 81 -9.53 -20.24 6.42
N TYR A 82 -10.71 -19.67 6.20
CA TYR A 82 -11.37 -19.74 4.89
C TYR A 82 -10.64 -18.94 3.81
N TYR A 83 -10.10 -17.76 4.16
CA TYR A 83 -9.52 -16.85 3.17
C TYR A 83 -8.01 -16.93 3.02
N LYS A 84 -7.27 -17.56 3.96
CA LYS A 84 -5.81 -17.52 4.00
C LYS A 84 -5.15 -17.90 2.67
N ASP A 85 -5.54 -19.00 2.07
CA ASP A 85 -4.92 -19.50 0.84
C ASP A 85 -5.23 -18.58 -0.35
N ALA A 86 -6.46 -18.08 -0.41
CA ALA A 86 -6.89 -17.14 -1.46
C ALA A 86 -6.19 -15.78 -1.34
N LEU A 87 -6.00 -15.28 -0.11
CA LEU A 87 -5.27 -14.04 0.14
C LEU A 87 -3.77 -14.19 -0.18
N GLN A 88 -3.16 -15.34 0.15
CA GLN A 88 -1.78 -15.63 -0.22
C GLN A 88 -1.62 -15.70 -1.75
N ALA A 89 -2.52 -16.40 -2.44
CA ALA A 89 -2.51 -16.48 -3.90
C ALA A 89 -2.69 -15.10 -4.57
N GLY A 90 -3.65 -14.31 -4.12
CA GLY A 90 -3.88 -12.96 -4.64
C GLY A 90 -2.67 -12.04 -4.41
N ARG A 91 -2.02 -12.13 -3.25
CA ARG A 91 -0.79 -11.38 -2.95
C ARG A 91 0.36 -11.76 -3.91
N GLU A 92 0.51 -13.05 -4.22
CA GLU A 92 1.51 -13.50 -5.21
C GLU A 92 1.22 -12.94 -6.61
N VAL A 93 -0.05 -12.89 -7.02
CA VAL A 93 -0.44 -12.26 -8.29
C VAL A 93 -0.10 -10.77 -8.29
N ILE A 94 -0.48 -10.02 -7.24
CA ILE A 94 -0.16 -8.59 -7.09
C ILE A 94 1.35 -8.36 -7.13
N LYS A 95 2.13 -9.17 -6.42
CA LYS A 95 3.59 -9.08 -6.41
C LYS A 95 4.20 -9.26 -7.81
N ASN A 96 3.69 -10.19 -8.58
CA ASN A 96 4.27 -10.57 -9.87
C ASN A 96 3.71 -9.75 -11.04
N CYS A 97 2.56 -9.07 -10.88
CA CYS A 97 1.99 -8.28 -11.94
C CYS A 97 2.82 -7.03 -12.25
N LYS A 98 2.68 -6.55 -13.49
CA LYS A 98 3.24 -5.25 -13.94
C LYS A 98 2.21 -4.13 -13.84
N CYS A 99 1.23 -4.30 -12.97
CA CYS A 99 0.19 -3.30 -12.72
C CYS A 99 0.81 -2.02 -12.14
N LYS A 100 0.15 -0.90 -12.38
CA LYS A 100 0.46 0.37 -11.71
C LYS A 100 0.06 0.25 -10.24
N LEU A 101 1.02 0.00 -9.37
CA LEU A 101 0.79 -0.18 -7.93
C LEU A 101 1.08 1.11 -7.17
N GLY A 102 0.05 1.66 -6.53
CA GLY A 102 0.18 2.68 -5.51
C GLY A 102 0.45 2.06 -4.13
N TYR A 103 0.82 2.89 -3.18
CA TYR A 103 1.11 2.50 -1.81
C TYR A 103 0.12 3.17 -0.86
N GLY A 104 -0.62 2.39 -0.09
CA GLY A 104 -1.57 2.84 0.93
C GLY A 104 -1.67 1.80 2.04
N THR A 105 -2.02 2.20 3.25
CA THR A 105 -1.93 1.37 4.45
C THR A 105 -3.25 0.77 4.91
N ASP A 106 -4.36 1.52 4.80
CA ASP A 106 -5.67 1.17 5.37
C ASP A 106 -5.57 0.66 6.83
N MET A 107 -4.72 1.30 7.64
CA MET A 107 -4.53 0.92 9.04
C MET A 107 -5.76 1.29 9.88
N VAL A 108 -6.45 0.29 10.38
CA VAL A 108 -7.67 0.46 11.20
C VAL A 108 -7.41 0.39 12.71
N ALA A 109 -6.33 -0.27 13.12
CA ALA A 109 -6.00 -0.41 14.55
C ALA A 109 -5.21 0.81 15.05
N THR A 110 -5.68 1.42 16.14
CA THR A 110 -5.11 2.67 16.68
C THR A 110 -3.61 2.55 16.99
N HIS A 111 -3.14 1.44 17.54
CA HIS A 111 -1.74 1.21 17.84
C HIS A 111 -0.85 1.13 16.58
N GLN A 112 -1.39 0.68 15.46
CA GLN A 112 -0.66 0.60 14.19
C GLN A 112 -0.44 1.97 13.57
N ASN A 113 -1.29 2.96 13.86
CA ASN A 113 -1.16 4.32 13.32
C ASN A 113 0.11 5.03 13.79
N TYR A 114 0.68 4.63 14.92
CA TYR A 114 1.93 5.20 15.46
C TYR A 114 3.17 4.42 15.01
N GLU A 115 2.98 3.25 14.44
CA GLU A 115 4.05 2.39 13.91
C GLU A 115 3.97 2.41 12.37
N SER A 116 4.32 3.53 11.78
CA SER A 116 4.14 3.86 10.36
C SER A 116 4.85 2.91 9.37
N GLY A 117 5.59 1.92 9.85
CA GLY A 117 6.31 0.94 9.04
C GLY A 117 5.55 -0.34 8.71
N TYR A 118 4.34 -0.56 9.22
CA TYR A 118 3.64 -1.85 9.05
C TYR A 118 3.38 -2.22 7.59
N GLU A 119 2.85 -1.32 6.79
CA GLU A 119 2.61 -1.59 5.37
C GLU A 119 3.93 -1.81 4.61
N PHE A 120 4.96 -1.01 4.93
CA PHE A 120 6.28 -1.19 4.35
C PHE A 120 6.85 -2.57 4.67
N LYS A 121 6.72 -3.01 5.93
CA LYS A 121 7.11 -4.35 6.37
C LYS A 121 6.34 -5.43 5.59
N ALA A 122 5.01 -5.30 5.46
CA ALA A 122 4.17 -6.22 4.72
C ALA A 122 4.60 -6.35 3.24
N TRP A 123 4.97 -5.23 2.59
CA TRP A 123 5.53 -5.27 1.25
C TRP A 123 6.88 -5.99 1.19
N MET A 124 7.77 -5.76 2.17
CA MET A 124 9.06 -6.46 2.23
C MET A 124 8.88 -7.97 2.44
N GLU A 125 8.04 -8.37 3.37
CA GLU A 125 7.75 -9.77 3.68
C GLU A 125 7.05 -10.48 2.52
N SER A 126 6.27 -9.76 1.71
CA SER A 126 5.71 -10.30 0.46
C SER A 126 6.71 -10.46 -0.68
N GLY A 127 7.93 -9.93 -0.54
CA GLY A 127 8.98 -9.98 -1.55
C GLY A 127 8.89 -8.89 -2.64
N MET A 128 8.15 -7.79 -2.40
CA MET A 128 8.09 -6.65 -3.32
C MET A 128 9.42 -5.92 -3.50
N GLY A 129 10.26 -5.91 -2.46
CA GLY A 129 11.55 -5.24 -2.42
C GLY A 129 11.47 -3.72 -2.23
N THR A 130 12.51 -3.17 -1.60
CA THR A 130 12.56 -1.77 -1.14
C THR A 130 12.35 -0.77 -2.28
N PHE A 131 13.05 -0.95 -3.40
CA PHE A 131 12.95 -0.01 -4.51
C PHE A 131 11.51 0.13 -5.04
N ARG A 132 10.85 -1.01 -5.28
CA ARG A 132 9.46 -1.01 -5.80
C ARG A 132 8.51 -0.36 -4.81
N THR A 133 8.67 -0.63 -3.50
CA THR A 133 7.85 -0.07 -2.44
C THR A 133 8.01 1.45 -2.35
N LEU A 134 9.25 1.95 -2.32
CA LEU A 134 9.52 3.40 -2.29
C LEU A 134 9.03 4.09 -3.57
N HIS A 135 9.22 3.46 -4.73
CA HIS A 135 8.74 3.98 -6.01
C HIS A 135 7.20 4.08 -6.04
N ALA A 136 6.50 3.05 -5.51
CA ALA A 136 5.04 3.07 -5.36
C ALA A 136 4.59 4.19 -4.41
N ALA A 137 5.24 4.33 -3.25
CA ALA A 137 4.90 5.31 -2.22
C ALA A 137 5.20 6.77 -2.63
N THR A 138 6.03 6.99 -3.64
CA THR A 138 6.44 8.34 -4.08
C THR A 138 5.95 8.63 -5.49
N LYS A 139 6.69 8.17 -6.50
CA LYS A 139 6.43 8.49 -7.90
C LYS A 139 5.06 8.00 -8.38
N VAL A 140 4.72 6.73 -8.14
CA VAL A 140 3.43 6.19 -8.62
C VAL A 140 2.27 6.85 -7.89
N ASN A 141 2.36 7.05 -6.57
CA ASN A 141 1.32 7.76 -5.82
C ASN A 141 1.14 9.21 -6.32
N SER A 142 2.22 9.91 -6.70
CA SER A 142 2.08 11.25 -7.27
C SER A 142 1.32 11.25 -8.60
N GLU A 143 1.54 10.25 -9.45
CA GLU A 143 0.80 10.06 -10.70
C GLU A 143 -0.69 9.71 -10.46
N ILE A 144 -0.98 8.83 -9.50
CA ILE A 144 -2.35 8.48 -9.10
C ILE A 144 -3.11 9.72 -8.62
N LEU A 145 -2.43 10.58 -7.86
CA LEU A 145 -2.99 11.82 -7.32
C LEU A 145 -3.02 12.98 -8.34
N GLN A 146 -2.48 12.78 -9.55
CA GLN A 146 -2.33 13.82 -10.59
C GLN A 146 -1.50 15.02 -10.08
N LEU A 147 -0.46 14.74 -9.31
CA LEU A 147 0.45 15.71 -8.71
C LEU A 147 1.92 15.50 -9.14
N GLU A 148 2.16 14.67 -10.15
CA GLU A 148 3.50 14.27 -10.60
C GLU A 148 4.38 15.46 -11.03
N ASP A 149 3.77 16.56 -11.46
CA ASP A 149 4.49 17.82 -11.77
C ASP A 149 4.99 18.55 -10.52
N LYS A 150 4.48 18.20 -9.31
CA LYS A 150 4.74 18.92 -8.07
C LYS A 150 5.50 18.12 -7.03
N ILE A 151 5.25 16.81 -6.95
CA ILE A 151 5.78 15.90 -5.92
C ILE A 151 6.21 14.56 -6.52
N GLY A 152 6.69 13.64 -5.68
CA GLY A 152 6.96 12.24 -6.01
C GLY A 152 8.39 11.95 -6.46
N THR A 153 9.13 12.95 -6.94
CA THR A 153 10.54 12.84 -7.33
C THR A 153 11.33 14.06 -6.90
N LEU A 154 12.65 13.90 -6.74
CA LEU A 154 13.57 15.00 -6.43
C LEU A 154 14.08 15.64 -7.74
N GLU A 155 13.32 16.59 -8.27
CA GLU A 155 13.61 17.27 -9.52
C GLU A 155 13.46 18.79 -9.36
N PRO A 156 14.26 19.60 -10.09
CA PRO A 156 14.11 21.04 -10.09
C PRO A 156 12.68 21.46 -10.51
N GLY A 157 12.08 22.37 -9.75
CA GLY A 157 10.73 22.88 -10.00
C GLY A 157 9.63 22.19 -9.19
N LYS A 158 9.91 21.05 -8.57
CA LYS A 158 8.98 20.38 -7.64
C LYS A 158 9.12 20.91 -6.21
N TYR A 159 8.14 20.62 -5.39
CA TYR A 159 8.22 20.91 -3.95
C TYR A 159 9.38 20.15 -3.33
N ALA A 160 10.08 20.82 -2.42
CA ALA A 160 11.15 20.20 -1.64
C ALA A 160 10.56 19.39 -0.49
N ASP A 161 9.92 18.26 -0.83
CA ASP A 161 9.40 17.25 0.09
C ASP A 161 10.41 16.11 0.14
N ILE A 162 11.17 16.03 1.24
CA ILE A 162 12.31 15.12 1.36
C ILE A 162 12.26 14.39 2.70
N ALA A 163 12.40 13.07 2.67
CA ALA A 163 12.72 12.27 3.83
C ALA A 163 14.06 11.57 3.61
N ALA A 164 14.90 11.48 4.65
CA ALA A 164 16.19 10.80 4.57
C ALA A 164 16.47 9.99 5.84
N TRP A 165 17.24 8.94 5.67
CA TRP A 165 17.60 7.98 6.70
C TRP A 165 19.11 7.88 6.85
N LYS A 166 19.62 7.59 8.06
CA LYS A 166 21.05 7.40 8.31
C LYS A 166 21.58 6.11 7.69
N ARG A 167 20.74 5.09 7.60
CA ARG A 167 21.06 3.79 7.02
C ARG A 167 20.41 3.64 5.65
N ASP A 168 21.07 2.92 4.76
CA ASP A 168 20.58 2.65 3.41
C ASP A 168 19.39 1.69 3.45
N LEU A 169 18.21 2.18 3.07
CA LEU A 169 16.98 1.40 3.01
C LEU A 169 17.05 0.23 2.00
N MET A 170 17.95 0.30 1.01
CA MET A 170 18.12 -0.79 0.05
C MET A 170 18.79 -2.01 0.67
N THR A 171 19.61 -1.81 1.69
CA THR A 171 20.30 -2.87 2.43
C THR A 171 19.64 -3.22 3.75
N ASP A 172 18.96 -2.26 4.37
CA ASP A 172 18.20 -2.43 5.61
C ASP A 172 16.84 -1.73 5.52
N PRO A 173 15.82 -2.42 5.01
CA PRO A 173 14.48 -1.83 4.86
C PRO A 173 13.83 -1.44 6.19
N TYR A 174 14.20 -2.08 7.30
CA TYR A 174 13.68 -1.73 8.62
C TYR A 174 14.22 -0.40 9.17
N ALA A 175 15.26 0.15 8.55
CA ALA A 175 15.71 1.51 8.84
C ALA A 175 14.67 2.58 8.51
N LEU A 176 13.56 2.24 7.82
CA LEU A 176 12.45 3.16 7.56
C LEU A 176 11.91 3.80 8.85
N LEU A 177 11.95 3.08 9.97
CA LEU A 177 11.49 3.58 11.27
C LEU A 177 12.44 4.60 11.92
N ASP A 178 13.67 4.72 11.42
CA ASP A 178 14.72 5.61 11.92
C ASP A 178 14.94 6.80 10.97
N CYS A 179 13.86 7.50 10.62
CA CYS A 179 13.95 8.68 9.77
C CYS A 179 14.78 9.77 10.46
N ALA A 180 15.81 10.26 9.79
CA ALA A 180 16.76 11.23 10.32
C ALA A 180 16.52 12.67 9.84
N PHE A 181 15.74 12.83 8.77
CA PHE A 181 15.49 14.15 8.19
C PHE A 181 14.13 14.16 7.50
N VAL A 182 13.35 15.20 7.77
CA VAL A 182 12.06 15.44 7.10
C VAL A 182 12.00 16.91 6.68
N MET A 183 11.66 17.13 5.40
CA MET A 183 11.39 18.44 4.86
C MET A 183 10.07 18.41 4.10
N LYS A 184 9.24 19.41 4.30
CA LYS A 184 7.97 19.62 3.58
C LYS A 184 7.93 21.02 2.99
N GLU A 185 7.84 21.14 1.68
CA GLU A 185 7.83 22.42 0.94
C GLU A 185 9.03 23.33 1.32
N GLY A 186 10.20 22.74 1.54
CA GLY A 186 11.40 23.45 1.94
C GLY A 186 11.53 23.78 3.43
N VAL A 187 10.53 23.48 4.24
CA VAL A 187 10.56 23.63 5.71
C VAL A 187 11.03 22.34 6.35
N ILE A 188 12.07 22.44 7.19
CA ILE A 188 12.64 21.29 7.92
C ILE A 188 11.81 21.06 9.20
N TYR A 189 11.42 19.81 9.43
CA TYR A 189 10.71 19.38 10.63
C TYR A 189 11.63 18.54 11.53
N PRO A 190 11.49 18.65 12.86
CA PRO A 190 12.25 17.82 13.78
C PRO A 190 11.83 16.35 13.66
N THR A 191 12.81 15.44 13.77
CA THR A 191 12.62 13.99 13.72
C THR A 191 12.77 13.33 15.10
N GLU A 192 13.02 14.12 16.14
CA GLU A 192 13.05 13.63 17.52
C GLU A 192 11.64 13.15 17.90
N LYS A 193 11.56 11.94 18.44
CA LYS A 193 10.30 11.43 18.97
C LYS A 193 9.83 12.41 20.04
N CYS A 194 8.59 12.90 19.89
CA CYS A 194 7.95 13.70 20.93
C CYS A 194 7.76 12.79 22.16
N GLU A 195 8.59 12.94 23.19
CA GLU A 195 8.47 12.18 24.46
C GLU A 195 7.26 12.63 25.30
N GLU A 196 6.46 13.59 24.81
CA GLU A 196 5.37 14.24 25.56
C GLU A 196 3.99 13.91 24.97
N LEU A 197 3.64 12.64 24.85
CA LEU A 197 2.23 12.21 24.70
C LEU A 197 1.92 11.08 25.68
N THR A 198 2.34 11.25 26.93
CA THR A 198 1.85 10.47 28.08
C THR A 198 1.09 11.41 29.01
N ASP A 199 -0.18 11.70 28.68
CA ASP A 199 -1.22 12.07 29.65
C ASP A 199 -2.57 11.50 29.19
#